data_ff5ff3c87e519eb69578d645743734c1
#
_entry.id   ff5ff3c87e519eb69578d645743734c1
#
_cell.length_a   1.000
_cell.length_b   1.000
_cell.length_c   1.000
_cell.angle_alpha   90.00
_cell.angle_beta   90.00
_cell.angle_gamma   90.00
#
_symmetry.space_group_name_H-M   'P 1'
#
loop_
_entity.id
_entity.type
_entity.pdbx_description
1 polymer ?
#
loop_
_entity_poly.entity_id
_entity_poly.type
_entity_poly.pdbx_seq_one_letter_code
_entity_poly.pdbx_strand_id
1 'polypeptide(L)'
;MALELDPRLPIIVGTGQIMIRDAATEPLEPAELMAEALRRAETDSGGTGLLTGADQVLTVRELSWRYRNPALAVAERIGATPRRLATSVVGGNLAGVMVARAAADIQAGAAEVIVITGGEATRTRSRLRKAGLEPEWSTQSDSVESPESIGDLRPLVNEMENARGVQLPVHVYPLFEVALRARLGLSVEGHIERIGSLWSAFSEVASTNPN
;
A
#
# COMPACT_ATOMS: atom_id res chain seq x y z
N MET A 1 19.30 -34.21 -9.67
CA MET A 1 18.94 -34.21 -8.25
C MET A 1 17.89 -33.14 -8.10
N ALA A 2 16.61 -33.51 -7.96
CA ALA A 2 15.55 -32.53 -7.70
C ALA A 2 15.80 -31.95 -6.30
N LEU A 3 15.82 -30.62 -6.20
CA LEU A 3 15.82 -29.95 -4.91
C LEU A 3 14.49 -30.29 -4.22
N GLU A 4 14.56 -31.02 -3.13
CA GLU A 4 13.41 -31.25 -2.26
C GLU A 4 13.15 -29.93 -1.50
N LEU A 5 12.17 -29.15 -1.97
CA LEU A 5 11.80 -27.89 -1.34
C LEU A 5 11.01 -28.17 -0.06
N ASP A 6 11.32 -27.45 1.01
CA ASP A 6 10.52 -27.51 2.24
C ASP A 6 9.08 -27.06 1.88
N PRO A 7 8.05 -27.88 2.14
CA PRO A 7 6.66 -27.54 1.80
C PRO A 7 6.14 -26.32 2.58
N ARG A 8 6.84 -25.87 3.62
CA ARG A 8 6.53 -24.65 4.37
C ARG A 8 7.31 -23.43 3.89
N LEU A 9 8.04 -23.54 2.78
CA LEU A 9 8.71 -22.37 2.20
C LEU A 9 7.64 -21.40 1.65
N PRO A 10 7.57 -20.17 2.17
CA PRO A 10 6.61 -19.19 1.68
C PRO A 10 6.99 -18.75 0.27
N ILE A 11 6.02 -18.74 -0.63
CA ILE A 11 6.18 -18.28 -2.01
C ILE A 11 5.10 -17.27 -2.35
N ILE A 12 5.43 -16.31 -3.20
CA ILE A 12 4.43 -15.42 -3.80
C ILE A 12 3.89 -16.12 -5.04
N VAL A 13 2.60 -16.42 -5.05
CA VAL A 13 1.95 -17.18 -6.13
C VAL A 13 1.26 -16.29 -7.16
N GLY A 14 0.94 -15.05 -6.81
CA GLY A 14 0.29 -14.12 -7.73
C GLY A 14 0.39 -12.69 -7.25
N THR A 15 0.42 -11.78 -8.21
CA THR A 15 0.46 -10.34 -8.00
C THR A 15 -0.60 -9.65 -8.86
N GLY A 16 -1.18 -8.56 -8.36
CA GLY A 16 -2.19 -7.82 -9.09
C GLY A 16 -2.17 -6.35 -8.77
N GLN A 17 -2.37 -5.55 -9.78
CA GLN A 17 -2.44 -4.09 -9.67
C GLN A 17 -3.59 -3.54 -10.49
N ILE A 18 -4.23 -2.50 -9.99
CA ILE A 18 -5.23 -1.72 -10.71
C ILE A 18 -4.96 -0.23 -10.54
N MET A 19 -5.11 0.51 -11.63
CA MET A 19 -5.12 1.96 -11.61
C MET A 19 -6.28 2.46 -12.46
N ILE A 20 -7.14 3.29 -11.89
CA ILE A 20 -8.24 3.94 -12.61
C ILE A 20 -7.82 5.36 -12.94
N ARG A 21 -7.58 5.63 -14.23
CA ARG A 21 -7.19 6.95 -14.73
C ARG A 21 -8.36 7.72 -15.33
N ASP A 22 -9.33 7.01 -15.90
CA ASP A 22 -10.47 7.62 -16.58
C ASP A 22 -11.46 8.21 -15.56
N ALA A 23 -11.80 9.46 -15.79
CA ALA A 23 -12.76 10.18 -14.96
C ALA A 23 -14.21 9.72 -15.18
N ALA A 24 -14.50 9.09 -16.32
CA ALA A 24 -15.81 8.54 -16.66
C ALA A 24 -16.06 7.16 -16.00
N THR A 25 -15.01 6.50 -15.50
CA THR A 25 -15.15 5.26 -14.76
C THR A 25 -15.82 5.50 -13.42
N GLU A 26 -16.70 4.59 -13.01
CA GLU A 26 -17.32 4.62 -11.69
C GLU A 26 -16.30 4.81 -10.57
N PRO A 27 -16.59 5.70 -9.60
CA PRO A 27 -15.65 6.06 -8.54
C PRO A 27 -15.54 4.94 -7.50
N LEU A 28 -14.72 3.92 -7.78
CA LEU A 28 -14.49 2.81 -6.85
C LEU A 28 -13.89 3.29 -5.52
N GLU A 29 -14.36 2.70 -4.44
CA GLU A 29 -13.81 2.89 -3.11
C GLU A 29 -12.51 2.10 -2.89
N PRO A 30 -11.68 2.46 -1.90
CA PRO A 30 -10.42 1.75 -1.63
C PRO A 30 -10.58 0.25 -1.45
N ALA A 31 -11.61 -0.21 -0.72
CA ALA A 31 -11.82 -1.65 -0.49
C ALA A 31 -12.16 -2.40 -1.79
N GLU A 32 -12.86 -1.78 -2.73
CA GLU A 32 -13.14 -2.39 -4.03
C GLU A 32 -11.87 -2.43 -4.91
N LEU A 33 -11.07 -1.37 -4.90
CA LEU A 33 -9.77 -1.37 -5.59
C LEU A 33 -8.84 -2.47 -5.05
N MET A 34 -8.80 -2.66 -3.74
CA MET A 34 -8.06 -3.73 -3.09
C MET A 34 -8.56 -5.12 -3.51
N ALA A 35 -9.87 -5.32 -3.50
CA ALA A 35 -10.48 -6.60 -3.91
C ALA A 35 -10.22 -6.89 -5.39
N GLU A 36 -10.32 -5.90 -6.27
CA GLU A 36 -10.04 -6.07 -7.70
C GLU A 36 -8.56 -6.38 -7.95
N ALA A 37 -7.63 -5.74 -7.24
CA ALA A 37 -6.21 -6.08 -7.31
C ALA A 37 -5.96 -7.54 -6.88
N LEU A 38 -6.65 -8.03 -5.85
CA LEU A 38 -6.57 -9.42 -5.42
C LEU A 38 -7.14 -10.39 -6.47
N ARG A 39 -8.27 -10.07 -7.12
CA ARG A 39 -8.82 -10.90 -8.22
C ARG A 39 -7.83 -11.04 -9.37
N ARG A 40 -7.11 -9.96 -9.70
CA ARG A 40 -6.02 -10.01 -10.68
C ARG A 40 -4.85 -10.85 -10.21
N ALA A 41 -4.50 -10.79 -8.92
CA ALA A 41 -3.46 -11.64 -8.34
C ALA A 41 -3.84 -13.12 -8.41
N GLU A 42 -5.09 -13.50 -8.17
CA GLU A 42 -5.57 -14.87 -8.35
C GLU A 42 -5.46 -15.30 -9.80
N THR A 43 -5.84 -14.42 -10.74
CA THR A 43 -5.70 -14.71 -12.18
C THR A 43 -4.23 -14.90 -12.57
N ASP A 44 -3.32 -14.05 -12.07
CA ASP A 44 -1.87 -14.13 -12.30
C ASP A 44 -1.28 -15.45 -11.77
N SER A 45 -1.80 -15.95 -10.64
CA SER A 45 -1.37 -17.23 -10.05
C SER A 45 -1.71 -18.45 -10.91
N GLY A 46 -2.67 -18.33 -11.81
CA GLY A 46 -3.26 -19.47 -12.55
C GLY A 46 -4.08 -20.41 -11.67
N GLY A 47 -4.22 -20.15 -10.38
CA GLY A 47 -5.03 -20.91 -9.43
C GLY A 47 -6.47 -20.41 -9.37
N THR A 48 -7.31 -21.16 -8.69
CA THR A 48 -8.70 -20.79 -8.41
C THR A 48 -9.03 -21.09 -6.95
N GLY A 49 -9.84 -20.24 -6.33
CA GLY A 49 -10.26 -20.44 -4.94
C GLY A 49 -9.24 -20.04 -3.89
N LEU A 50 -8.12 -19.44 -4.29
CA LEU A 50 -7.12 -18.93 -3.35
C LEU A 50 -7.66 -17.78 -2.51
N LEU A 51 -8.43 -16.88 -3.13
CA LEU A 51 -9.05 -15.76 -2.40
C LEU A 51 -10.09 -16.22 -1.41
N THR A 52 -11.01 -17.09 -1.84
CA THR A 52 -12.07 -17.62 -0.96
C THR A 52 -11.54 -18.53 0.14
N GLY A 53 -10.39 -19.18 -0.11
CA GLY A 53 -9.69 -20.05 0.84
C GLY A 53 -8.63 -19.31 1.68
N ALA A 54 -8.53 -17.99 1.60
CA ALA A 54 -7.53 -17.24 2.35
C ALA A 54 -7.71 -17.41 3.87
N ASP A 55 -6.67 -17.87 4.54
CA ASP A 55 -6.62 -17.99 6.01
C ASP A 55 -6.49 -16.64 6.71
N GLN A 56 -5.81 -15.71 6.05
CA GLN A 56 -5.58 -14.37 6.56
C GLN A 56 -5.76 -13.31 5.47
N VAL A 57 -6.38 -12.19 5.83
CA VAL A 57 -6.45 -10.99 5.00
C VAL A 57 -5.74 -9.86 5.72
N LEU A 58 -4.67 -9.37 5.10
CA LEU A 58 -3.82 -8.31 5.62
C LEU A 58 -3.95 -7.06 4.73
N THR A 59 -4.32 -5.93 5.30
CA THR A 59 -4.47 -4.68 4.55
C THR A 59 -3.44 -3.64 4.99
N VAL A 60 -2.79 -2.99 4.03
CA VAL A 60 -2.02 -1.79 4.33
C VAL A 60 -3.00 -0.65 4.60
N ARG A 61 -2.77 0.10 5.68
CA ARG A 61 -3.64 1.19 6.12
C ARG A 61 -3.85 2.20 4.98
N GLU A 62 -5.08 2.38 4.57
CA GLU A 62 -5.52 3.42 3.65
C GLU A 62 -5.72 4.76 4.36
N LEU A 63 -5.54 5.87 3.63
CA LEU A 63 -5.71 7.24 4.11
C LEU A 63 -6.87 7.98 3.40
N SER A 64 -7.29 7.48 2.25
CA SER A 64 -8.31 8.14 1.43
C SER A 64 -9.74 7.90 1.90
N TRP A 65 -9.99 6.88 2.71
CA TRP A 65 -11.29 6.58 3.32
C TRP A 65 -11.09 5.95 4.69
N ARG A 66 -12.14 5.95 5.51
CA ARG A 66 -12.07 5.38 6.85
C ARG A 66 -12.98 4.18 6.95
N TYR A 67 -12.40 3.00 6.99
CA TYR A 67 -13.07 1.79 7.44
C TYR A 67 -12.74 1.51 8.91
N ARG A 68 -13.68 0.89 9.63
CA ARG A 68 -13.41 0.39 10.97
C ARG A 68 -12.52 -0.85 10.91
N ASN A 69 -12.80 -1.73 9.97
CA ASN A 69 -12.03 -2.93 9.67
C ASN A 69 -11.87 -3.07 8.15
N PRO A 70 -10.83 -2.49 7.55
CA PRO A 70 -10.61 -2.58 6.10
C PRO A 70 -10.35 -4.01 5.64
N ALA A 71 -9.70 -4.85 6.47
CA ALA A 71 -9.46 -6.25 6.13
C ALA A 71 -10.76 -7.05 6.02
N LEU A 72 -11.76 -6.78 6.89
CA LEU A 72 -13.09 -7.36 6.78
C LEU A 72 -13.81 -6.87 5.51
N ALA A 73 -13.75 -5.56 5.24
CA ALA A 73 -14.37 -4.99 4.03
C ALA A 73 -13.83 -5.63 2.75
N VAL A 74 -12.54 -5.96 2.72
CA VAL A 74 -11.92 -6.69 1.60
C VAL A 74 -12.33 -8.16 1.61
N ALA A 75 -12.30 -8.84 2.76
CA ALA A 75 -12.65 -10.25 2.88
C ALA A 75 -14.06 -10.53 2.36
N GLU A 76 -15.04 -9.69 2.72
CA GLU A 76 -16.41 -9.78 2.22
C GLU A 76 -16.48 -9.66 0.69
N ARG A 77 -15.70 -8.77 0.08
CA ARG A 77 -15.68 -8.55 -1.38
C ARG A 77 -15.01 -9.66 -2.18
N ILE A 78 -14.11 -10.40 -1.58
CA ILE A 78 -13.46 -11.56 -2.22
C ILE A 78 -14.11 -12.89 -1.82
N GLY A 79 -15.15 -12.85 -0.98
CA GLY A 79 -15.87 -14.05 -0.52
C GLY A 79 -15.05 -14.91 0.45
N ALA A 80 -14.09 -14.34 1.16
CA ALA A 80 -13.25 -15.03 2.13
C ALA A 80 -13.86 -15.03 3.54
N THR A 81 -13.60 -16.08 4.30
CA THR A 81 -13.90 -16.17 5.74
C THR A 81 -12.61 -16.47 6.52
N PRO A 82 -11.69 -15.50 6.55
CA PRO A 82 -10.36 -15.73 7.11
C PRO A 82 -10.42 -15.88 8.64
N ARG A 83 -9.47 -16.64 9.17
CA ARG A 83 -9.29 -16.79 10.63
C ARG A 83 -8.64 -15.54 11.24
N ARG A 84 -7.97 -14.72 10.44
CA ARG A 84 -7.28 -13.52 10.88
C ARG A 84 -7.49 -12.35 9.94
N LEU A 85 -7.84 -11.22 10.52
CA LEU A 85 -7.98 -9.93 9.87
C LEU A 85 -7.01 -8.95 10.51
N ALA A 86 -6.11 -8.37 9.72
CA ALA A 86 -5.14 -7.43 10.24
C ALA A 86 -4.92 -6.25 9.29
N THR A 87 -4.60 -5.10 9.88
CA THR A 87 -4.32 -3.86 9.15
C THR A 87 -3.03 -3.24 9.68
N SER A 88 -2.19 -2.71 8.81
CA SER A 88 -0.99 -2.03 9.27
C SER A 88 -1.31 -0.72 9.99
N VAL A 89 -0.40 -0.26 10.84
CA VAL A 89 -0.35 1.16 11.19
C VAL A 89 0.13 1.98 9.99
N VAL A 90 0.15 3.31 10.08
CA VAL A 90 0.69 4.16 9.02
C VAL A 90 2.22 4.11 9.02
N GLY A 91 2.82 3.79 7.87
CA GLY A 91 4.28 3.76 7.71
C GLY A 91 4.71 3.19 6.36
N GLY A 92 5.67 3.84 5.70
CA GLY A 92 6.12 3.46 4.35
C GLY A 92 6.81 2.10 4.24
N ASN A 93 7.27 1.53 5.36
CA ASN A 93 7.91 0.22 5.43
C ASN A 93 6.92 -0.93 5.67
N LEU A 94 5.65 -0.64 5.94
CA LEU A 94 4.75 -1.65 6.49
C LEU A 94 4.27 -2.68 5.48
N ALA A 95 4.26 -2.36 4.19
CA ALA A 95 4.05 -3.37 3.16
C ALA A 95 5.08 -4.51 3.26
N GLY A 96 6.37 -4.15 3.41
CA GLY A 96 7.44 -5.14 3.64
C GLY A 96 7.31 -5.90 4.95
N VAL A 97 6.90 -5.25 6.02
CA VAL A 97 6.64 -5.90 7.32
C VAL A 97 5.50 -6.92 7.20
N MET A 98 4.45 -6.61 6.44
CA MET A 98 3.35 -7.55 6.20
C MET A 98 3.80 -8.79 5.42
N VAL A 99 4.62 -8.62 4.39
CA VAL A 99 5.20 -9.75 3.64
C VAL A 99 6.07 -10.62 4.56
N ALA A 100 6.92 -10.01 5.38
CA ALA A 100 7.76 -10.74 6.34
C ALA A 100 6.91 -11.49 7.39
N ARG A 101 5.83 -10.87 7.87
CA ARG A 101 4.90 -11.51 8.81
C ARG A 101 4.16 -12.68 8.17
N ALA A 102 3.64 -12.51 6.96
CA ALA A 102 2.97 -13.57 6.22
C ALA A 102 3.93 -14.76 5.98
N ALA A 103 5.18 -14.49 5.61
CA ALA A 103 6.20 -15.51 5.46
C ALA A 103 6.44 -16.29 6.77
N ALA A 104 6.54 -15.60 7.89
CA ALA A 104 6.73 -16.22 9.20
C ALA A 104 5.51 -17.08 9.61
N ASP A 105 4.29 -16.61 9.36
CA ASP A 105 3.07 -17.33 9.69
C ASP A 105 2.92 -18.62 8.85
N ILE A 106 3.31 -18.60 7.56
CA ILE A 106 3.35 -19.78 6.70
C ILE A 106 4.41 -20.77 7.20
N GLN A 107 5.62 -20.31 7.47
CA GLN A 107 6.70 -21.17 8.00
C GLN A 107 6.34 -21.83 9.32
N ALA A 108 5.60 -21.14 10.17
CA ALA A 108 5.09 -21.66 11.44
C ALA A 108 3.89 -22.61 11.28
N GLY A 109 3.35 -22.78 10.06
CA GLY A 109 2.14 -23.56 9.81
C GLY A 109 0.86 -22.92 10.35
N ALA A 110 0.90 -21.61 10.64
CA ALA A 110 -0.26 -20.86 11.13
C ALA A 110 -1.25 -20.49 10.01
N ALA A 111 -0.81 -20.51 8.76
CA ALA A 111 -1.62 -20.28 7.58
C ALA A 111 -1.02 -20.98 6.36
N GLU A 112 -1.85 -21.30 5.38
CA GLU A 112 -1.45 -21.83 4.07
C GLU A 112 -1.58 -20.75 3.00
N VAL A 113 -2.66 -19.96 3.04
CA VAL A 113 -2.93 -18.90 2.08
C VAL A 113 -3.12 -17.57 2.82
N ILE A 114 -2.29 -16.60 2.49
CA ILE A 114 -2.39 -15.23 3.03
C ILE A 114 -2.49 -14.25 1.87
N VAL A 115 -3.48 -13.38 1.90
CA VAL A 115 -3.60 -12.28 0.96
C VAL A 115 -3.18 -10.97 1.61
N ILE A 116 -2.38 -10.18 0.87
CA ILE A 116 -1.91 -8.87 1.29
C ILE A 116 -2.34 -7.86 0.24
N THR A 117 -2.98 -6.78 0.65
CA THR A 117 -3.45 -5.76 -0.28
C THR A 117 -3.38 -4.36 0.33
N GLY A 118 -3.41 -3.36 -0.52
CA GLY A 118 -3.51 -1.96 -0.15
C GLY A 118 -4.06 -1.14 -1.31
N GLY A 119 -4.82 -0.11 -1.01
CA GLY A 119 -5.44 0.71 -2.05
C GLY A 119 -5.77 2.11 -1.58
N GLU A 120 -5.66 3.06 -2.49
CA GLU A 120 -5.95 4.46 -2.25
C GLU A 120 -6.84 5.03 -3.36
N ALA A 121 -7.84 5.81 -2.98
CA ALA A 121 -8.74 6.50 -3.89
C ALA A 121 -8.71 8.03 -3.71
N THR A 122 -7.58 8.58 -3.26
CA THR A 122 -7.38 10.00 -2.94
C THR A 122 -7.73 10.92 -4.12
N ARG A 123 -7.33 10.53 -5.35
CA ARG A 123 -7.64 11.30 -6.57
C ARG A 123 -9.14 11.33 -6.85
N THR A 124 -9.80 10.18 -6.73
CA THR A 124 -11.25 10.06 -6.92
C THR A 124 -12.01 10.89 -5.90
N ARG A 125 -11.67 10.76 -4.62
CA ARG A 125 -12.25 11.55 -3.54
C ARG A 125 -12.06 13.05 -3.75
N SER A 126 -10.86 13.48 -4.13
CA SER A 126 -10.55 14.88 -4.42
C SER A 126 -11.37 15.42 -5.60
N ARG A 127 -11.58 14.61 -6.64
CA ARG A 127 -12.40 14.96 -7.81
C ARG A 127 -13.86 15.14 -7.44
N LEU A 128 -14.44 14.19 -6.71
CA LEU A 128 -15.82 14.28 -6.23
C LEU A 128 -16.03 15.53 -5.39
N ARG A 129 -15.14 15.77 -4.42
CA ARG A 129 -15.21 16.96 -3.57
C ARG A 129 -15.13 18.27 -4.36
N LYS A 130 -14.29 18.36 -5.39
CA LYS A 130 -14.23 19.53 -6.28
C LYS A 130 -15.50 19.73 -7.10
N ALA A 131 -16.25 18.65 -7.37
CA ALA A 131 -17.55 18.70 -8.02
C ALA A 131 -18.71 18.95 -7.05
N GLY A 132 -18.44 19.17 -5.77
CA GLY A 132 -19.47 19.35 -4.73
C GLY A 132 -20.19 18.06 -4.36
N LEU A 133 -19.61 16.89 -4.67
CA LEU A 133 -20.16 15.58 -4.39
C LEU A 133 -19.38 14.92 -3.24
N GLU A 134 -20.10 14.20 -2.37
CA GLU A 134 -19.47 13.27 -1.42
C GLU A 134 -19.52 11.86 -2.00
N PRO A 135 -18.48 11.04 -1.78
CA PRO A 135 -18.50 9.66 -2.22
C PRO A 135 -19.53 8.84 -1.42
N GLU A 136 -20.39 8.10 -2.12
CA GLU A 136 -21.33 7.13 -1.53
C GLU A 136 -20.63 5.79 -1.24
N TRP A 137 -19.46 5.85 -0.61
CA TRP A 137 -18.67 4.68 -0.29
C TRP A 137 -19.14 4.00 0.99
N SER A 138 -18.88 2.70 1.09
CA SER A 138 -19.33 1.90 2.21
C SER A 138 -18.76 2.38 3.54
N THR A 139 -19.58 2.31 4.56
CA THR A 139 -19.23 2.57 5.96
C THR A 139 -19.55 1.34 6.78
N GLN A 140 -18.81 1.13 7.85
CA GLN A 140 -19.02 0.02 8.77
C GLN A 140 -19.58 0.54 10.09
N SER A 141 -20.48 -0.25 10.68
CA SER A 141 -21.05 0.02 12.00
C SER A 141 -19.96 0.03 13.09
N ASP A 142 -20.19 0.77 14.16
CA ASP A 142 -19.34 0.77 15.35
C ASP A 142 -19.32 -0.59 16.09
N SER A 143 -20.25 -1.48 15.79
CA SER A 143 -20.27 -2.86 16.30
C SER A 143 -19.27 -3.78 15.59
N VAL A 144 -18.73 -3.40 14.45
CA VAL A 144 -17.70 -4.19 13.75
C VAL A 144 -16.42 -4.19 14.58
N GLU A 145 -15.88 -5.38 14.81
CA GLU A 145 -14.63 -5.54 15.54
C GLU A 145 -13.45 -4.93 14.76
N SER A 146 -12.58 -4.22 15.47
CA SER A 146 -11.37 -3.66 14.86
C SER A 146 -10.38 -4.78 14.49
N PRO A 147 -9.67 -4.68 13.37
CA PRO A 147 -8.68 -5.68 12.99
C PRO A 147 -7.49 -5.65 13.93
N GLU A 148 -6.71 -6.74 13.93
CA GLU A 148 -5.39 -6.73 14.55
C GLU A 148 -4.52 -5.63 13.92
N SER A 149 -3.73 -4.93 14.74
CA SER A 149 -2.81 -3.89 14.26
C SER A 149 -1.41 -4.47 14.05
N ILE A 150 -0.85 -4.30 12.85
CA ILE A 150 0.52 -4.73 12.53
C ILE A 150 1.43 -3.50 12.46
N GLY A 151 2.53 -3.57 13.20
CA GLY A 151 3.54 -2.53 13.29
C GLY A 151 3.36 -1.57 14.46
N ASP A 152 4.39 -0.77 14.69
CA ASP A 152 4.42 0.24 15.75
C ASP A 152 4.24 1.62 15.14
N LEU A 153 3.28 2.38 15.65
CA LEU A 153 3.14 3.77 15.29
C LEU A 153 4.27 4.59 15.96
N ARG A 154 5.23 4.99 15.17
CA ARG A 154 6.34 5.84 15.63
C ARG A 154 6.18 7.26 15.11
N PRO A 155 6.48 8.29 15.90
CA PRO A 155 6.56 9.65 15.39
C PRO A 155 7.58 9.72 14.25
N LEU A 156 7.23 10.37 13.15
CA LEU A 156 8.12 10.58 12.01
C LEU A 156 9.26 11.58 12.34
N VAL A 157 9.03 12.44 13.31
CA VAL A 157 9.95 13.48 13.77
C VAL A 157 9.95 13.53 15.29
N ASN A 158 11.07 13.91 15.88
CA ASN A 158 11.17 14.14 17.32
C ASN A 158 10.65 15.54 17.72
N GLU A 159 10.56 15.82 19.02
CA GLU A 159 10.05 17.09 19.53
C GLU A 159 10.89 18.30 19.10
N MET A 160 12.21 18.14 19.00
CA MET A 160 13.10 19.22 18.59
C MET A 160 12.95 19.55 17.10
N GLU A 161 12.80 18.54 16.25
CA GLU A 161 12.53 18.70 14.82
C GLU A 161 11.17 19.36 14.63
N ASN A 162 10.15 18.90 15.35
CA ASN A 162 8.81 19.47 15.34
C ASN A 162 8.80 20.95 15.75
N ALA A 163 9.51 21.30 16.82
CA ALA A 163 9.64 22.68 17.30
C ALA A 163 10.31 23.62 16.28
N ARG A 164 11.08 23.08 15.34
CA ARG A 164 11.74 23.81 14.26
C ARG A 164 10.97 23.77 12.92
N GLY A 165 9.76 23.20 12.91
CA GLY A 165 8.93 23.10 11.72
C GLY A 165 9.39 22.01 10.73
N VAL A 166 10.32 21.13 11.13
CA VAL A 166 10.80 20.02 10.31
C VAL A 166 9.87 18.84 10.52
N GLN A 167 8.74 18.79 9.79
CA GLN A 167 7.66 17.83 10.02
C GLN A 167 7.36 16.94 8.81
N LEU A 168 7.57 17.46 7.61
CA LEU A 168 7.22 16.80 6.37
C LEU A 168 8.46 16.48 5.54
N PRO A 169 8.40 15.48 4.65
CA PRO A 169 9.49 15.18 3.73
C PRO A 169 10.01 16.40 2.98
N VAL A 170 9.12 17.30 2.55
CA VAL A 170 9.48 18.56 1.87
C VAL A 170 10.35 19.49 2.72
N HIS A 171 10.34 19.35 4.03
CA HIS A 171 11.22 20.11 4.94
C HIS A 171 12.55 19.41 5.18
N VAL A 172 12.60 18.08 5.06
CA VAL A 172 13.76 17.24 5.39
C VAL A 172 14.66 17.01 4.17
N TYR A 173 14.11 16.64 3.03
CA TYR A 173 14.88 16.29 1.84
C TYR A 173 15.80 17.42 1.34
N PRO A 174 15.43 18.72 1.41
CA PRO A 174 16.33 19.80 1.05
C PRO A 174 17.63 19.84 1.87
N LEU A 175 17.60 19.37 3.12
CA LEU A 175 18.80 19.27 3.96
C LEU A 175 19.78 18.24 3.41
N PHE A 176 19.27 17.09 2.95
CA PHE A 176 20.09 16.06 2.31
C PHE A 176 20.65 16.54 0.96
N GLU A 177 19.83 17.26 0.18
CA GLU A 177 20.29 17.82 -1.10
C GLU A 177 21.39 18.87 -0.90
N VAL A 178 21.32 19.69 0.13
CA VAL A 178 22.40 20.65 0.47
C VAL A 178 23.70 19.91 0.82
N ALA A 179 23.63 18.86 1.63
CA ALA A 179 24.77 18.03 1.98
C ALA A 179 25.37 17.32 0.76
N LEU A 180 24.50 16.77 -0.11
CA LEU A 180 24.92 16.11 -1.35
C LEU A 180 25.58 17.10 -2.31
N ARG A 181 25.01 18.29 -2.49
CA ARG A 181 25.62 19.38 -3.28
C ARG A 181 27.02 19.71 -2.81
N ALA A 182 27.20 19.90 -1.50
CA ALA A 182 28.50 20.21 -0.91
C ALA A 182 29.51 19.08 -1.16
N ARG A 183 29.10 17.81 -0.99
CA ARG A 183 29.94 16.64 -1.24
C ARG A 183 30.38 16.52 -2.71
N LEU A 184 29.50 16.89 -3.65
CA LEU A 184 29.79 16.87 -5.08
C LEU A 184 30.55 18.11 -5.57
N GLY A 185 30.78 19.11 -4.74
CA GLY A 185 31.46 20.36 -5.11
C GLY A 185 30.68 21.20 -6.12
N LEU A 186 29.34 21.06 -6.19
CA LEU A 186 28.52 21.77 -7.17
C LEU A 186 28.10 23.15 -6.67
N SER A 187 27.99 24.10 -7.60
CA SER A 187 27.29 25.36 -7.34
C SER A 187 25.79 25.10 -7.09
N VAL A 188 25.05 26.09 -6.63
CA VAL A 188 23.60 25.99 -6.46
C VAL A 188 22.92 25.72 -7.81
N GLU A 189 23.29 26.45 -8.84
CA GLU A 189 22.76 26.34 -10.20
C GLU A 189 23.05 24.96 -10.79
N GLY A 190 24.30 24.48 -10.71
CA GLY A 190 24.69 23.17 -11.21
C GLY A 190 23.98 22.02 -10.47
N HIS A 191 23.65 22.20 -9.18
CA HIS A 191 22.87 21.22 -8.44
C HIS A 191 21.39 21.21 -8.85
N ILE A 192 20.80 22.39 -9.10
CA ILE A 192 19.43 22.51 -9.63
C ILE A 192 19.32 21.85 -11.00
N GLU A 193 20.28 22.08 -11.89
CA GLU A 193 20.33 21.43 -13.21
C GLU A 193 20.41 19.91 -13.09
N ARG A 194 21.26 19.42 -12.18
CA ARG A 194 21.37 17.97 -11.89
C ARG A 194 20.05 17.38 -11.40
N ILE A 195 19.37 18.04 -10.46
CA ILE A 195 18.06 17.58 -9.95
C ILE A 195 17.03 17.61 -11.08
N GLY A 196 16.98 18.70 -11.85
CA GLY A 196 16.07 18.85 -12.98
C GLY A 196 16.25 17.73 -14.02
N SER A 197 17.50 17.41 -14.37
CA SER A 197 17.82 16.32 -15.31
C SER A 197 17.38 14.96 -14.78
N LEU A 198 17.59 14.68 -13.49
CA LEU A 198 17.17 13.43 -12.85
C LEU A 198 15.64 13.25 -12.88
N TRP A 199 14.91 14.29 -12.51
CA TRP A 199 13.44 14.23 -12.50
C TRP A 199 12.86 14.22 -13.92
N SER A 200 13.51 14.87 -14.89
CA SER A 200 13.13 14.79 -16.30
C SER A 200 13.25 13.35 -16.83
N ALA A 201 14.34 12.66 -16.51
CA ALA A 201 14.52 11.27 -16.89
C ALA A 201 13.45 10.35 -16.27
N PHE A 202 13.11 10.54 -14.99
CA PHE A 202 12.00 9.80 -14.37
C PHE A 202 10.65 10.08 -15.04
N SER A 203 10.39 11.34 -15.40
CA SER A 203 9.17 11.71 -16.11
C SER A 203 9.09 11.09 -17.51
N GLU A 204 10.20 11.00 -18.21
CA GLU A 204 10.28 10.34 -19.52
C GLU A 204 9.95 8.86 -19.40
N VAL A 205 10.57 8.14 -18.47
CA VAL A 205 10.25 6.72 -18.20
C VAL A 205 8.77 6.56 -17.81
N ALA A 206 8.25 7.43 -16.93
CA ALA A 206 6.85 7.36 -16.51
C ALA A 206 5.87 7.63 -17.66
N SER A 207 6.24 8.44 -18.65
CA SER A 207 5.38 8.75 -19.81
C SER A 207 5.14 7.55 -20.73
N THR A 208 6.06 6.59 -20.71
CA THR A 208 5.97 5.35 -21.50
C THR A 208 5.40 4.17 -20.71
N ASN A 209 5.16 4.34 -19.41
CA ASN A 209 4.61 3.29 -18.56
C ASN A 209 3.12 3.09 -18.88
N PRO A 210 2.69 1.87 -19.24
CA PRO A 210 1.30 1.57 -19.59
C PRO A 210 0.37 1.55 -18.36
N ASN A 211 0.91 1.49 -17.14
CA ASN A 211 0.15 1.40 -15.87
C ASN A 211 -0.10 2.76 -15.22
#